data_f1d2a9ea84ac139025471b9217bd48c9
#
_entry.id   f1d2a9ea84ac139025471b9217bd48c9
#
_cell.length_a   1.000
_cell.length_b   1.000
_cell.length_c   1.000
_cell.angle_alpha   90.00
_cell.angle_beta   90.00
_cell.angle_gamma   90.00
#
_symmetry.space_group_name_H-M   'P 1'
#
loop_
_entity.id
_entity.type
_entity.pdbx_description
1 polymer ?
#
loop_
_entity_poly.entity_id
_entity_poly.type
_entity_poly.pdbx_seq_one_letter_code
_entity_poly.pdbx_strand_id
1 'polypeptide(L)'
;MDHSDPTTTPPDPAFLDFAREVFQVARSGDAPMLARLLEKGLPPNMSNHKGDTLLMLAAYHGHAEATRVLLEAGAEPDRYNDMAQTPLADAAFKGYLPIVELLLAGGARPDFAPPGGKTPLMFAAMFNRVEILEVLLARGIDMDARSSDGLTALDLASSMGAVDTAACLEARAGNGAAA
;
A
#
# COMPACT_ATOMS: atom_id res chain seq x y z
N MET A 1 -25.78 40.51 1.32
CA MET A 1 -24.47 40.39 0.68
C MET A 1 -24.24 38.93 0.43
N ASP A 2 -24.50 38.55 -0.79
CA ASP A 2 -24.42 37.16 -1.28
C ASP A 2 -22.94 36.84 -1.56
N HIS A 3 -22.32 36.00 -0.77
CA HIS A 3 -20.97 35.49 -1.01
C HIS A 3 -21.05 34.13 -1.69
N SER A 4 -21.53 34.16 -2.94
CA SER A 4 -21.36 33.05 -3.86
C SER A 4 -19.90 33.03 -4.31
N ASP A 5 -19.12 32.08 -3.83
CA ASP A 5 -17.76 31.81 -4.28
C ASP A 5 -17.79 31.32 -5.75
N PRO A 6 -17.17 32.04 -6.72
CA PRO A 6 -17.36 31.77 -8.14
C PRO A 6 -16.43 30.71 -8.75
N THR A 7 -15.81 29.82 -7.98
CA THR A 7 -14.71 28.97 -8.48
C THR A 7 -14.93 27.46 -8.46
N THR A 8 -16.16 26.96 -8.38
CA THR A 8 -16.39 25.52 -8.52
C THR A 8 -17.20 25.20 -9.77
N THR A 9 -16.60 25.42 -10.93
CA THR A 9 -17.13 24.82 -12.15
C THR A 9 -17.04 23.30 -11.99
N PRO A 10 -18.14 22.55 -12.13
CA PRO A 10 -18.07 21.09 -12.08
C PRO A 10 -17.11 20.57 -13.16
N PRO A 11 -16.31 19.53 -12.85
CA PRO A 11 -15.36 19.00 -13.83
C PRO A 11 -16.10 18.52 -15.08
N ASP A 12 -15.46 18.71 -16.25
CA ASP A 12 -15.99 18.29 -17.53
C ASP A 12 -16.39 16.79 -17.48
N PRO A 13 -17.62 16.43 -17.90
CA PRO A 13 -18.05 15.04 -17.99
C PRO A 13 -17.07 14.14 -18.74
N ALA A 14 -16.48 14.61 -19.83
CA ALA A 14 -15.47 13.87 -20.60
C ALA A 14 -14.21 13.60 -19.78
N PHE A 15 -13.79 14.54 -18.92
CA PHE A 15 -12.68 14.33 -18.00
C PHE A 15 -13.01 13.29 -16.93
N LEU A 16 -14.23 13.31 -16.41
CA LEU A 16 -14.67 12.31 -15.41
C LEU A 16 -14.73 10.90 -15.99
N ASP A 17 -15.19 10.75 -17.21
CA ASP A 17 -15.24 9.46 -17.90
C ASP A 17 -13.84 8.95 -18.20
N PHE A 18 -12.95 9.79 -18.69
CA PHE A 18 -11.53 9.45 -18.87
C PHE A 18 -10.88 9.02 -17.54
N ALA A 19 -11.11 9.77 -16.46
CA ALA A 19 -10.57 9.41 -15.15
C ALA A 19 -11.06 8.03 -14.69
N ARG A 20 -12.37 7.71 -14.87
CA ARG A 20 -12.91 6.39 -14.55
C ARG A 20 -12.22 5.27 -15.32
N GLU A 21 -12.01 5.49 -16.63
CA GLU A 21 -11.31 4.53 -17.48
C GLU A 21 -9.88 4.28 -17.00
N VAL A 22 -9.13 5.33 -16.66
CA VAL A 22 -7.76 5.22 -16.14
C VAL A 22 -7.71 4.39 -14.86
N PHE A 23 -8.61 4.66 -13.90
CA PHE A 23 -8.68 3.85 -12.67
C PHE A 23 -9.10 2.41 -12.95
N GLN A 24 -9.94 2.17 -13.95
CA GLN A 24 -10.30 0.81 -14.35
C GLN A 24 -9.12 0.07 -14.98
N VAL A 25 -8.31 0.74 -15.80
CA VAL A 25 -7.06 0.19 -16.38
C VAL A 25 -6.10 -0.24 -15.26
N ALA A 26 -5.94 0.57 -14.21
CA ALA A 26 -5.12 0.20 -13.06
C ALA A 26 -5.68 -1.01 -12.29
N ARG A 27 -7.01 -1.07 -12.08
CA ARG A 27 -7.67 -2.20 -11.41
C ARG A 27 -7.60 -3.50 -12.20
N SER A 28 -7.63 -3.43 -13.52
CA SER A 28 -7.53 -4.62 -14.40
C SER A 28 -6.10 -5.05 -14.66
N GLY A 29 -5.11 -4.21 -14.31
CA GLY A 29 -3.70 -4.51 -14.51
C GLY A 29 -3.22 -4.43 -15.95
N ASP A 30 -3.89 -3.65 -16.80
CA ASP A 30 -3.48 -3.44 -18.19
C ASP A 30 -2.22 -2.57 -18.24
N ALA A 31 -1.07 -3.19 -17.97
CA ALA A 31 0.22 -2.54 -17.93
C ALA A 31 0.61 -1.89 -19.28
N PRO A 32 0.36 -2.50 -20.47
CA PRO A 32 0.60 -1.85 -21.74
C PRO A 32 -0.20 -0.56 -21.93
N MET A 33 -1.47 -0.54 -21.51
CA MET A 33 -2.29 0.66 -21.59
C MET A 33 -1.82 1.72 -20.61
N LEU A 34 -1.49 1.34 -19.35
CA LEU A 34 -0.90 2.26 -18.37
C LEU A 34 0.38 2.91 -18.91
N ALA A 35 1.31 2.13 -19.46
CA ALA A 35 2.55 2.65 -20.03
C ALA A 35 2.27 3.72 -21.10
N ARG A 36 1.36 3.42 -22.04
CA ARG A 36 0.98 4.39 -23.10
C ARG A 36 0.36 5.68 -22.56
N LEU A 37 -0.47 5.56 -21.51
CA LEU A 37 -1.09 6.73 -20.88
C LEU A 37 -0.06 7.59 -20.16
N LEU A 38 0.86 6.96 -19.43
CA LEU A 38 1.97 7.63 -18.73
C LEU A 38 2.93 8.33 -19.71
N GLU A 39 3.29 7.69 -20.83
CA GLU A 39 4.07 8.29 -21.92
C GLU A 39 3.39 9.52 -22.54
N LYS A 40 2.05 9.54 -22.55
CA LYS A 40 1.25 10.68 -23.02
C LYS A 40 1.05 11.78 -21.97
N GLY A 41 1.67 11.65 -20.81
CA GLY A 41 1.63 12.65 -19.76
C GLY A 41 0.56 12.43 -18.69
N LEU A 42 0.00 11.21 -18.56
CA LEU A 42 -0.85 10.89 -17.42
C LEU A 42 -0.04 11.04 -16.11
N PRO A 43 -0.51 11.82 -15.12
CA PRO A 43 0.19 11.94 -13.85
C PRO A 43 0.22 10.59 -13.10
N PRO A 44 1.40 10.03 -12.75
CA PRO A 44 1.49 8.71 -12.12
C PRO A 44 0.87 8.68 -10.71
N ASN A 45 0.79 9.85 -10.06
CA ASN A 45 0.24 10.03 -8.71
C ASN A 45 -1.25 10.44 -8.68
N MET A 46 -1.94 10.23 -9.79
CA MET A 46 -3.39 10.47 -9.86
C MET A 46 -4.13 9.62 -8.83
N SER A 47 -5.07 10.23 -8.08
CA SER A 47 -5.89 9.54 -7.08
C SER A 47 -7.38 9.75 -7.34
N ASN A 48 -8.20 8.80 -6.90
CA ASN A 48 -9.65 8.89 -6.95
C ASN A 48 -10.20 9.69 -5.74
N HIS A 49 -11.52 9.78 -5.65
CA HIS A 49 -12.21 10.51 -4.57
C HIS A 49 -12.05 9.88 -3.16
N LYS A 50 -11.45 8.69 -3.04
CA LYS A 50 -11.10 8.02 -1.78
C LYS A 50 -9.60 8.14 -1.46
N GLY A 51 -8.85 8.87 -2.26
CA GLY A 51 -7.41 8.95 -2.16
C GLY A 51 -6.66 7.75 -2.74
N ASP A 52 -7.34 6.72 -3.31
CA ASP A 52 -6.64 5.58 -3.90
C ASP A 52 -5.87 6.03 -5.13
N THR A 53 -4.56 5.79 -5.14
CA THR A 53 -3.71 6.05 -6.30
C THR A 53 -3.77 4.89 -7.32
N LEU A 54 -3.31 5.13 -8.54
CA LEU A 54 -3.17 4.07 -9.54
C LEU A 54 -2.28 2.93 -9.03
N LEU A 55 -1.19 3.28 -8.31
CA LEU A 55 -0.27 2.31 -7.71
C LEU A 55 -0.96 1.45 -6.64
N MET A 56 -1.77 2.06 -5.77
CA MET A 56 -2.55 1.31 -4.77
C MET A 56 -3.49 0.32 -5.43
N LEU A 57 -4.21 0.74 -6.46
CA LEU A 57 -5.15 -0.14 -7.17
C LEU A 57 -4.44 -1.31 -7.84
N ALA A 58 -3.32 -1.07 -8.53
CA ALA A 58 -2.53 -2.13 -9.15
C ALA A 58 -1.98 -3.11 -8.10
N ALA A 59 -1.42 -2.60 -7.00
CA ALA A 59 -0.88 -3.41 -5.92
C ALA A 59 -1.95 -4.23 -5.20
N TYR A 60 -3.08 -3.61 -4.83
CA TYR A 60 -4.20 -4.27 -4.15
C TYR A 60 -4.82 -5.41 -4.97
N HIS A 61 -4.88 -5.26 -6.29
CA HIS A 61 -5.44 -6.27 -7.20
C HIS A 61 -4.42 -7.31 -7.69
N GLY A 62 -3.17 -7.25 -7.26
CA GLY A 62 -2.18 -8.30 -7.54
C GLY A 62 -1.44 -8.13 -8.87
N HIS A 63 -1.45 -6.94 -9.46
CA HIS A 63 -0.92 -6.68 -10.78
C HIS A 63 0.54 -6.22 -10.74
N ALA A 64 1.48 -7.17 -10.64
CA ALA A 64 2.90 -6.88 -10.49
C ALA A 64 3.47 -6.04 -11.64
N GLU A 65 3.09 -6.35 -12.89
CA GLU A 65 3.58 -5.62 -14.07
C GLU A 65 3.07 -4.17 -14.11
N ALA A 66 1.79 -3.96 -13.80
CA ALA A 66 1.23 -2.61 -13.69
C ALA A 66 1.86 -1.82 -12.55
N THR A 67 2.13 -2.49 -11.40
CA THR A 67 2.85 -1.90 -10.27
C THR A 67 4.24 -1.44 -10.69
N ARG A 68 4.99 -2.27 -11.42
CA ARG A 68 6.32 -1.94 -11.91
C ARG A 68 6.30 -0.73 -12.85
N VAL A 69 5.41 -0.74 -13.83
CA VAL A 69 5.25 0.36 -14.81
C VAL A 69 4.96 1.70 -14.10
N LEU A 70 4.10 1.69 -13.09
CA LEU A 70 3.77 2.89 -12.33
C LEU A 70 4.95 3.39 -11.50
N LEU A 71 5.71 2.50 -10.84
CA LEU A 71 6.91 2.86 -10.09
C LEU A 71 7.99 3.44 -11.01
N GLU A 72 8.23 2.84 -12.17
CA GLU A 72 9.18 3.33 -13.18
C GLU A 72 8.78 4.71 -13.72
N ALA A 73 7.48 5.00 -13.77
CA ALA A 73 6.96 6.33 -14.15
C ALA A 73 6.98 7.37 -13.02
N GLY A 74 7.50 7.01 -11.84
CA GLY A 74 7.64 7.92 -10.70
C GLY A 74 6.41 7.99 -9.79
N ALA A 75 5.59 6.93 -9.74
CA ALA A 75 4.55 6.83 -8.72
C ALA A 75 5.18 6.78 -7.32
N GLU A 76 4.65 7.59 -6.42
CA GLU A 76 5.11 7.68 -5.03
C GLU A 76 4.60 6.46 -4.23
N PRO A 77 5.49 5.59 -3.72
CA PRO A 77 5.09 4.32 -3.13
C PRO A 77 4.47 4.44 -1.73
N ASP A 78 4.66 5.59 -1.06
CA ASP A 78 4.18 5.81 0.32
C ASP A 78 2.93 6.70 0.39
N ARG A 79 2.31 7.04 -0.74
CA ARG A 79 1.02 7.73 -0.70
C ARG A 79 -0.02 6.82 -0.05
N TYR A 80 -0.93 7.43 0.72
CA TYR A 80 -1.99 6.72 1.41
C TYR A 80 -3.36 7.33 1.09
N ASN A 81 -4.39 6.51 1.21
CA ASN A 81 -5.78 6.89 0.98
C ASN A 81 -6.47 7.38 2.26
N ASP A 82 -7.75 7.74 2.15
CA ASP A 82 -8.58 8.22 3.27
C ASP A 82 -8.77 7.16 4.37
N MET A 83 -8.49 5.89 4.08
CA MET A 83 -8.50 4.79 5.05
C MET A 83 -7.13 4.54 5.71
N ALA A 84 -6.16 5.45 5.53
CA ALA A 84 -4.79 5.30 5.99
C ALA A 84 -4.11 4.02 5.52
N GLN A 85 -4.35 3.62 4.27
CA GLN A 85 -3.74 2.46 3.63
C GLN A 85 -2.67 2.91 2.64
N THR A 86 -1.56 2.18 2.56
CA THR A 86 -0.47 2.38 1.59
C THR A 86 -0.41 1.21 0.61
N PRO A 87 0.19 1.36 -0.59
CA PRO A 87 0.40 0.25 -1.51
C PRO A 87 1.10 -0.96 -0.86
N LEU A 88 2.11 -0.71 -0.01
CA LEU A 88 2.86 -1.77 0.66
C LEU A 88 2.03 -2.49 1.73
N ALA A 89 1.23 -1.76 2.50
CA ALA A 89 0.32 -2.33 3.48
C ALA A 89 -0.76 -3.20 2.80
N ASP A 90 -1.30 -2.73 1.68
CA ASP A 90 -2.29 -3.47 0.88
C ASP A 90 -1.70 -4.77 0.30
N ALA A 91 -0.48 -4.72 -0.26
CA ALA A 91 0.20 -5.89 -0.78
C ALA A 91 0.52 -6.90 0.34
N ALA A 92 0.92 -6.43 1.52
CA ALA A 92 1.16 -7.26 2.69
C ALA A 92 -0.13 -7.92 3.19
N PHE A 93 -1.22 -7.17 3.30
CA PHE A 93 -2.55 -7.69 3.62
C PHE A 93 -2.95 -8.83 2.67
N LYS A 94 -2.85 -8.60 1.37
CA LYS A 94 -3.26 -9.57 0.32
C LYS A 94 -2.32 -10.78 0.22
N GLY A 95 -1.08 -10.67 0.67
CA GLY A 95 -0.09 -11.74 0.57
C GLY A 95 0.64 -11.78 -0.77
N TYR A 96 0.75 -10.66 -1.45
CA TYR A 96 1.40 -10.57 -2.76
C TYR A 96 2.89 -10.28 -2.62
N LEU A 97 3.69 -11.28 -2.25
CA LEU A 97 5.13 -11.15 -2.05
C LEU A 97 5.87 -10.48 -3.22
N PRO A 98 5.65 -10.83 -4.50
CA PRO A 98 6.34 -10.16 -5.61
C PRO A 98 6.05 -8.65 -5.67
N ILE A 99 4.85 -8.21 -5.29
CA ILE A 99 4.47 -6.79 -5.26
C ILE A 99 5.12 -6.10 -4.07
N VAL A 100 5.18 -6.75 -2.91
CA VAL A 100 5.92 -6.25 -1.73
C VAL A 100 7.36 -5.98 -2.11
N GLU A 101 8.03 -6.92 -2.78
CA GLU A 101 9.41 -6.77 -3.23
C GLU A 101 9.59 -5.62 -4.23
N LEU A 102 8.68 -5.49 -5.21
CA LEU A 102 8.67 -4.38 -6.17
C LEU A 102 8.52 -3.02 -5.48
N LEU A 103 7.57 -2.90 -4.55
CA LEU A 103 7.33 -1.65 -3.81
C LEU A 103 8.54 -1.27 -2.96
N LEU A 104 9.15 -2.23 -2.26
CA LEU A 104 10.35 -2.00 -1.47
C LEU A 104 11.54 -1.61 -2.34
N ALA A 105 11.72 -2.25 -3.50
CA ALA A 105 12.73 -1.86 -4.49
C ALA A 105 12.46 -0.48 -5.10
N GLY A 106 11.20 -0.10 -5.23
CA GLY A 106 10.73 1.21 -5.68
C GLY A 106 10.79 2.31 -4.61
N GLY A 107 11.35 2.02 -3.43
CA GLY A 107 11.58 3.01 -2.38
C GLY A 107 10.47 3.14 -1.34
N ALA A 108 9.51 2.21 -1.29
CA ALA A 108 8.52 2.18 -0.21
C ALA A 108 9.23 1.99 1.15
N ARG A 109 8.82 2.78 2.14
CA ARG A 109 9.33 2.66 3.51
C ARG A 109 8.72 1.42 4.18
N PRO A 110 9.54 0.44 4.60
CA PRO A 110 9.04 -0.85 5.08
C PRO A 110 8.27 -0.75 6.42
N ASP A 111 8.48 0.30 7.19
CA ASP A 111 7.90 0.56 8.51
C ASP A 111 6.86 1.68 8.52
N PHE A 112 6.57 2.27 7.37
CA PHE A 112 5.67 3.42 7.32
C PHE A 112 4.22 3.04 7.62
N ALA A 113 3.65 3.72 8.61
CA ALA A 113 2.22 3.75 8.88
C ALA A 113 1.73 5.21 8.79
N PRO A 114 0.70 5.50 8.00
CA PRO A 114 0.04 6.79 8.03
C PRO A 114 -0.61 7.05 9.42
N PRO A 115 -0.93 8.31 9.75
CA PRO A 115 -1.65 8.62 10.98
C PRO A 115 -2.93 7.77 11.14
N GLY A 116 -3.05 7.04 12.24
CA GLY A 116 -4.16 6.11 12.49
C GLY A 116 -4.09 4.78 11.75
N GLY A 117 -3.10 4.59 10.86
CA GLY A 117 -2.90 3.36 10.10
C GLY A 117 -2.09 2.30 10.85
N LYS A 118 -1.88 1.19 10.18
CA LYS A 118 -1.04 0.07 10.62
C LYS A 118 0.18 -0.05 9.71
N THR A 119 1.30 -0.55 10.26
CA THR A 119 2.49 -0.85 9.45
C THR A 119 2.26 -2.05 8.53
N PRO A 120 3.03 -2.18 7.43
CA PRO A 120 3.00 -3.38 6.59
C PRO A 120 3.28 -4.67 7.37
N LEU A 121 4.17 -4.63 8.39
CA LEU A 121 4.44 -5.76 9.28
C LEU A 121 3.19 -6.20 10.05
N MET A 122 2.42 -5.25 10.58
CA MET A 122 1.17 -5.53 11.30
C MET A 122 0.15 -6.24 10.40
N PHE A 123 0.02 -5.80 9.14
CA PHE A 123 -0.86 -6.49 8.19
C PHE A 123 -0.36 -7.89 7.85
N ALA A 124 0.94 -8.07 7.58
CA ALA A 124 1.51 -9.39 7.35
C ALA A 124 1.28 -10.33 8.55
N ALA A 125 1.44 -9.82 9.77
CA ALA A 125 1.23 -10.55 11.00
C ALA A 125 -0.24 -10.98 11.16
N MET A 126 -1.19 -10.06 11.05
CA MET A 126 -2.63 -10.30 11.19
C MET A 126 -3.16 -11.36 10.23
N PHE A 127 -2.65 -11.40 9.02
CA PHE A 127 -3.17 -12.26 7.94
C PHE A 127 -2.27 -13.47 7.64
N ASN A 128 -1.40 -13.82 8.58
CA ASN A 128 -0.53 -15.00 8.55
C ASN A 128 0.37 -15.08 7.29
N ARG A 129 0.93 -13.91 6.86
CA ARG A 129 1.80 -13.80 5.68
C ARG A 129 3.27 -13.96 6.07
N VAL A 130 3.67 -15.18 6.39
CA VAL A 130 5.00 -15.48 6.97
C VAL A 130 6.14 -14.99 6.09
N GLU A 131 6.13 -15.30 4.78
CA GLU A 131 7.19 -14.90 3.85
C GLU A 131 7.33 -13.37 3.76
N ILE A 132 6.22 -12.64 3.72
CA ILE A 132 6.23 -11.17 3.73
C ILE A 132 6.74 -10.63 5.06
N LEU A 133 6.29 -11.22 6.17
CA LEU A 133 6.76 -10.87 7.50
C LEU A 133 8.28 -11.01 7.59
N GLU A 134 8.86 -12.12 7.11
CA GLU A 134 10.30 -12.36 7.10
C GLU A 134 11.07 -11.36 6.23
N VAL A 135 10.53 -11.04 5.04
CA VAL A 135 11.12 -10.03 4.13
C VAL A 135 11.13 -8.64 4.79
N LEU A 136 10.08 -8.26 5.50
CA LEU A 136 10.01 -6.99 6.22
C LEU A 136 10.97 -6.98 7.41
N LEU A 137 10.99 -8.03 8.23
CA LEU A 137 11.88 -8.15 9.39
C LEU A 137 13.38 -8.16 9.00
N ALA A 138 13.72 -8.73 7.84
CA ALA A 138 15.09 -8.70 7.33
C ALA A 138 15.61 -7.29 7.02
N ARG A 139 14.71 -6.29 6.96
CA ARG A 139 15.08 -4.88 6.79
C ARG A 139 15.32 -4.11 8.10
N GLY A 140 15.28 -4.81 9.22
CA GLY A 140 15.59 -4.23 10.54
C GLY A 140 14.51 -3.27 11.07
N ILE A 141 13.26 -3.48 10.68
CA ILE A 141 12.14 -2.67 11.16
C ILE A 141 11.81 -2.99 12.61
N ASP A 142 11.23 -2.00 13.31
CA ASP A 142 10.82 -2.13 14.69
C ASP A 142 9.61 -3.07 14.85
N MET A 143 9.84 -4.23 15.47
CA MET A 143 8.81 -5.22 15.77
C MET A 143 7.85 -4.75 16.88
N ASP A 144 8.31 -3.85 17.74
CA ASP A 144 7.58 -3.37 18.92
C ASP A 144 6.77 -2.10 18.61
N ALA A 145 6.81 -1.63 17.35
CA ALA A 145 5.97 -0.54 16.88
C ALA A 145 4.51 -0.80 17.21
N ARG A 146 3.79 0.24 17.68
CA ARG A 146 2.40 0.11 18.11
C ARG A 146 1.44 0.81 17.17
N SER A 147 0.31 0.17 16.90
CA SER A 147 -0.83 0.77 16.20
C SER A 147 -1.46 1.90 17.03
N SER A 148 -2.42 2.61 16.46
CA SER A 148 -3.25 3.60 17.19
C SER A 148 -3.95 3.03 18.42
N ASP A 149 -4.25 1.72 18.41
CA ASP A 149 -4.86 0.99 19.53
C ASP A 149 -3.84 0.49 20.55
N GLY A 150 -2.56 0.82 20.39
CA GLY A 150 -1.46 0.41 21.26
C GLY A 150 -0.98 -1.03 21.07
N LEU A 151 -1.44 -1.73 20.03
CA LEU A 151 -1.12 -3.14 19.79
C LEU A 151 0.11 -3.30 18.89
N THR A 152 0.98 -4.27 19.22
CA THR A 152 2.12 -4.68 18.40
C THR A 152 1.68 -5.64 17.28
N ALA A 153 2.60 -5.94 16.35
CA ALA A 153 2.37 -6.96 15.33
C ALA A 153 2.07 -8.34 15.95
N LEU A 154 2.72 -8.71 17.05
CA LEU A 154 2.47 -9.95 17.78
C LEU A 154 1.09 -9.98 18.44
N ASP A 155 0.69 -8.88 19.10
CA ASP A 155 -0.65 -8.76 19.70
C ASP A 155 -1.74 -8.96 18.64
N LEU A 156 -1.54 -8.33 17.48
CA LEU A 156 -2.47 -8.41 16.35
C LEU A 156 -2.52 -9.83 15.75
N ALA A 157 -1.36 -10.48 15.54
CA ALA A 157 -1.31 -11.87 15.06
C ALA A 157 -2.05 -12.81 16.00
N SER A 158 -1.80 -12.70 17.31
CA SER A 158 -2.44 -13.52 18.34
C SER A 158 -3.95 -13.31 18.38
N SER A 159 -4.42 -12.06 18.30
CA SER A 159 -5.85 -11.72 18.30
C SER A 159 -6.60 -12.26 17.08
N MET A 160 -5.91 -12.38 15.95
CA MET A 160 -6.46 -12.91 14.70
C MET A 160 -6.29 -14.42 14.53
N GLY A 161 -5.61 -15.09 15.47
CA GLY A 161 -5.30 -16.51 15.37
C GLY A 161 -4.28 -16.85 14.27
N ALA A 162 -3.41 -15.90 13.91
CA ALA A 162 -2.38 -16.05 12.91
C ALA A 162 -1.15 -16.77 13.52
N VAL A 163 -1.25 -18.09 13.64
CA VAL A 163 -0.36 -18.93 14.46
C VAL A 163 1.11 -18.89 13.97
N ASP A 164 1.32 -18.96 12.64
CA ASP A 164 2.68 -19.08 12.10
C ASP A 164 3.44 -17.75 12.23
N THR A 165 2.77 -16.62 11.97
CA THR A 165 3.39 -15.30 12.14
C THR A 165 3.60 -14.95 13.60
N ALA A 166 2.69 -15.35 14.51
CA ALA A 166 2.88 -15.17 15.95
C ALA A 166 4.12 -15.95 16.42
N ALA A 167 4.24 -17.23 16.06
CA ALA A 167 5.41 -18.04 16.40
C ALA A 167 6.72 -17.46 15.84
N CYS A 168 6.71 -16.93 14.61
CA CYS A 168 7.86 -16.28 14.00
C CYS A 168 8.30 -15.02 14.79
N LEU A 169 7.35 -14.19 15.21
CA LEU A 169 7.61 -12.98 16.00
C LEU A 169 8.12 -13.32 17.41
N GLU A 170 7.53 -14.30 18.09
CA GLU A 170 7.98 -14.79 19.41
C GLU A 170 9.42 -15.32 19.38
N ALA A 171 9.77 -16.14 18.37
CA ALA A 171 11.10 -16.67 18.22
C ALA A 171 12.16 -15.57 18.03
N ARG A 172 11.82 -14.49 17.31
CA ARG A 172 12.72 -13.35 17.13
C ARG A 172 12.86 -12.49 18.38
N ALA A 173 11.78 -12.26 19.11
CA ALA A 173 11.81 -11.54 20.39
C ALA A 173 12.69 -12.27 21.42
N GLY A 174 12.58 -13.61 21.49
CA GLY A 174 13.42 -14.43 22.37
C GLY A 174 14.92 -14.39 22.03
N ASN A 175 15.27 -14.30 20.76
CA ASN A 175 16.67 -14.22 20.31
C ASN A 175 17.29 -12.83 20.52
N GLY A 176 16.49 -11.77 20.51
CA GLY A 176 16.95 -10.39 20.77
C GLY A 176 17.23 -10.10 22.26
N ALA A 177 16.65 -10.88 23.16
CA ALA A 177 16.88 -10.74 24.61
C ALA A 177 18.16 -11.45 25.11
N ALA A 178 18.82 -12.22 24.25
CA ALA A 178 20.01 -13.02 24.61
C ALA A 178 21.34 -12.41 24.07
N ALA A 179 21.31 -11.23 23.46
CA ALA A 179 22.47 -10.49 22.94
C ALA A 179 22.69 -9.20 23.71
#